data_cec0412e17d7cee8f6836a35205f1c53
#
_entry.id   cec0412e17d7cee8f6836a35205f1c53
#
_cell.length_a   1.000
_cell.length_b   1.000
_cell.length_c   1.000
_cell.angle_alpha   90.00
_cell.angle_beta   90.00
_cell.angle_gamma   90.00
#
_symmetry.space_group_name_H-M   'P 1'
#
loop_
_entity.id
_entity.type
_entity.pdbx_description
1 polymer ?
#
loop_
_entity_poly.entity_id
_entity_poly.type
_entity_poly.pdbx_seq_one_letter_code
_entity_poly.pdbx_strand_id
1 'polypeptide(L)'
;KAVFCGYGEPTNAYDNLIKSAKYLKEINPNINLRLNTNGLSDLINEKPTAKELSSIFDYISISLNEPDSEKYDKITRNCFKGKAFDAMLKFTKECVADCPKVRMTVVDVISSEDIEKSREVCESTGAEFKVRSFAKGR
;
A
#
# COMPACT_ATOMS: atom_id res chain seq x y z
N LYS A 1 16.09 -10.54 0.45
CA LYS A 1 14.85 -9.75 0.50
C LYS A 1 15.17 -8.28 0.71
N ALA A 2 14.57 -7.42 -0.08
CA ALA A 2 14.71 -6.00 0.08
C ALA A 2 13.33 -5.36 0.24
N VAL A 3 13.22 -4.40 1.18
CA VAL A 3 11.97 -3.73 1.49
C VAL A 3 12.14 -2.23 1.21
N PHE A 4 11.27 -1.71 0.35
CA PHE A 4 11.22 -0.28 0.07
C PHE A 4 10.16 0.36 0.97
N CYS A 5 10.62 1.12 1.93
CA CYS A 5 9.79 1.88 2.86
C CYS A 5 10.65 3.04 3.37
N GLY A 6 10.14 3.84 4.29
CA GLY A 6 10.96 4.89 4.85
C GLY A 6 10.10 5.95 5.52
N TYR A 7 10.72 7.07 5.85
CA TYR A 7 10.02 8.17 6.51
C TYR A 7 9.00 8.83 5.60
N GLY A 8 9.20 8.80 4.30
CA GLY A 8 8.23 9.29 3.34
C GLY A 8 7.59 8.15 2.58
N GLU A 9 6.71 8.50 1.69
CA GLU A 9 6.07 7.52 0.83
C GLU A 9 7.02 7.19 -0.33
N PRO A 10 7.42 5.91 -0.52
CA PRO A 10 8.36 5.56 -1.60
C PRO A 10 7.92 6.01 -2.99
N THR A 11 6.60 6.02 -3.26
CA THR A 11 6.10 6.41 -4.58
C THR A 11 6.14 7.92 -4.84
N ASN A 12 6.51 8.73 -3.84
CA ASN A 12 6.80 10.14 -4.06
C ASN A 12 8.03 10.33 -4.96
N ALA A 13 8.98 9.40 -4.91
CA ALA A 13 10.15 9.40 -5.76
C ALA A 13 10.04 8.23 -6.75
N TYR A 14 8.97 8.21 -7.50
CA TYR A 14 8.56 7.08 -8.32
C TYR A 14 9.65 6.59 -9.28
N ASP A 15 10.23 7.50 -10.05
CA ASP A 15 11.25 7.10 -11.04
C ASP A 15 12.46 6.47 -10.38
N ASN A 16 12.91 7.02 -9.24
CA ASN A 16 14.03 6.45 -8.49
C ASN A 16 13.66 5.11 -7.88
N LEU A 17 12.42 4.97 -7.40
CA LEU A 17 11.92 3.71 -6.86
C LEU A 17 11.99 2.61 -7.93
N ILE A 18 11.48 2.89 -9.12
CA ILE A 18 11.48 1.92 -10.23
C ILE A 18 12.91 1.57 -10.64
N LYS A 19 13.78 2.57 -10.79
CA LYS A 19 15.17 2.34 -11.16
C LYS A 19 15.91 1.49 -10.13
N SER A 20 15.72 1.81 -8.85
CA SER A 20 16.39 1.07 -7.77
C SER A 20 15.92 -0.38 -7.70
N ALA A 21 14.62 -0.60 -7.83
CA ALA A 21 14.04 -1.95 -7.79
C ALA A 21 14.53 -2.79 -8.98
N LYS A 22 14.50 -2.21 -10.17
CA LYS A 22 15.00 -2.89 -11.38
C LYS A 22 16.48 -3.22 -11.28
N TYR A 23 17.28 -2.30 -10.73
CA TYR A 23 18.71 -2.53 -10.52
C TYR A 23 18.94 -3.72 -9.58
N LEU A 24 18.21 -3.78 -8.48
CA LEU A 24 18.34 -4.91 -7.54
C LEU A 24 17.98 -6.24 -8.20
N LYS A 25 16.93 -6.27 -9.01
CA LYS A 25 16.56 -7.48 -9.75
C LYS A 25 17.63 -7.87 -10.79
N GLU A 26 18.31 -6.89 -11.36
CA GLU A 26 19.37 -7.11 -12.33
C GLU A 26 20.58 -7.78 -11.67
N ILE A 27 21.02 -7.27 -10.53
CA ILE A 27 22.19 -7.84 -9.83
C ILE A 27 21.86 -9.11 -9.07
N ASN A 28 20.61 -9.34 -8.73
CA ASN A 28 20.15 -10.55 -8.04
C ASN A 28 18.74 -10.92 -8.51
N PRO A 29 18.61 -11.67 -9.62
CA PRO A 29 17.30 -11.99 -10.20
C PRO A 29 16.34 -12.74 -9.24
N ASN A 30 16.87 -13.38 -8.21
CA ASN A 30 16.07 -14.11 -7.23
C ASN A 30 15.70 -13.30 -6.00
N ILE A 31 16.06 -12.01 -5.96
CA ILE A 31 15.73 -11.19 -4.81
C ILE A 31 14.22 -11.00 -4.69
N ASN A 32 13.71 -11.13 -3.46
CA ASN A 32 12.31 -10.83 -3.17
C ASN A 32 12.17 -9.35 -2.81
N LEU A 33 11.44 -8.61 -3.61
CA LEU A 33 11.24 -7.17 -3.42
C LEU A 33 9.87 -6.88 -2.83
N ARG A 34 9.85 -6.12 -1.74
CA ARG A 34 8.62 -5.70 -1.07
C ARG A 34 8.51 -4.17 -1.09
N LEU A 35 7.32 -3.68 -1.36
CA LEU A 35 6.99 -2.25 -1.28
C LEU A 35 5.96 -2.04 -0.17
N ASN A 36 6.25 -1.10 0.74
CA ASN A 36 5.28 -0.63 1.73
C ASN A 36 4.85 0.76 1.28
N THR A 37 3.55 0.95 1.05
CA THR A 37 3.04 2.19 0.46
C THR A 37 1.71 2.60 1.09
N ASN A 38 1.37 3.88 0.95
CA ASN A 38 0.06 4.38 1.35
C ASN A 38 -1.02 4.12 0.28
N GLY A 39 -0.63 3.60 -0.89
CA GLY A 39 -1.57 3.29 -1.96
C GLY A 39 -2.04 4.49 -2.77
N LEU A 40 -1.44 5.66 -2.60
CA LEU A 40 -1.84 6.88 -3.28
C LEU A 40 -0.95 7.22 -4.48
N SER A 41 -0.18 6.23 -4.95
CA SER A 41 0.78 6.42 -6.04
C SER A 41 0.16 7.03 -7.29
N ASP A 42 -1.04 6.60 -7.68
CA ASP A 42 -1.69 7.11 -8.88
C ASP A 42 -2.02 8.60 -8.77
N LEU A 43 -2.48 9.02 -7.59
CA LEU A 43 -2.76 10.44 -7.36
C LEU A 43 -1.47 11.27 -7.28
N ILE A 44 -0.47 10.73 -6.59
CA ILE A 44 0.82 11.40 -6.42
C ILE A 44 1.51 11.62 -7.76
N ASN A 45 1.48 10.62 -8.62
CA ASN A 45 2.21 10.63 -9.89
C ASN A 45 1.34 11.02 -11.09
N GLU A 46 0.06 11.27 -10.85
CA GLU A 46 -0.91 11.68 -11.87
C GLU A 46 -0.94 10.73 -13.07
N LYS A 47 -0.83 9.44 -12.78
CA LYS A 47 -0.90 8.37 -13.80
C LYS A 47 -1.15 7.02 -13.13
N PRO A 48 -1.65 6.02 -13.88
CA PRO A 48 -1.77 4.66 -13.34
C PRO A 48 -0.38 4.08 -13.07
N THR A 49 -0.18 3.48 -11.91
CA THR A 49 1.13 2.92 -11.51
C THR A 49 1.05 1.48 -11.02
N ALA A 50 -0.14 0.98 -10.70
CA ALA A 50 -0.29 -0.35 -10.10
C ALA A 50 0.29 -1.47 -10.94
N LYS A 51 0.08 -1.44 -12.24
CA LYS A 51 0.55 -2.49 -13.13
C LYS A 51 2.07 -2.56 -13.19
N GLU A 52 2.73 -1.42 -13.33
CA GLU A 52 4.19 -1.36 -13.35
C GLU A 52 4.78 -1.82 -12.02
N LEU A 53 4.25 -1.30 -10.91
CA LEU A 53 4.72 -1.71 -9.58
C LEU A 53 4.52 -3.20 -9.36
N SER A 54 3.36 -3.74 -9.76
CA SER A 54 3.05 -5.16 -9.58
C SER A 54 3.95 -6.07 -10.43
N SER A 55 4.46 -5.56 -11.55
CA SER A 55 5.35 -6.34 -12.40
C SER A 55 6.77 -6.43 -11.82
N ILE A 56 7.13 -5.50 -10.94
CA ILE A 56 8.48 -5.41 -10.37
C ILE A 56 8.53 -5.96 -8.96
N PHE A 57 7.54 -5.65 -8.13
CA PHE A 57 7.53 -6.05 -6.73
C PHE A 57 6.82 -7.38 -6.55
N ASP A 58 7.39 -8.22 -5.69
CA ASP A 58 6.83 -9.53 -5.35
C ASP A 58 5.76 -9.44 -4.27
N TYR A 59 5.80 -8.36 -3.50
CA TYR A 59 4.89 -8.14 -2.38
C TYR A 59 4.64 -6.64 -2.22
N ILE A 60 3.38 -6.25 -2.22
CA ILE A 60 2.98 -4.86 -1.99
C ILE A 60 2.09 -4.81 -0.74
N SER A 61 2.52 -4.05 0.27
CA SER A 61 1.78 -3.86 1.50
C SER A 61 1.24 -2.44 1.54
N ILE A 62 -0.07 -2.30 1.71
CA ILE A 62 -0.77 -1.02 1.63
C ILE A 62 -1.39 -0.68 2.98
N SER A 63 -1.15 0.53 3.47
CA SER A 63 -1.73 1.00 4.73
C SER A 63 -3.17 1.44 4.51
N LEU A 64 -4.13 0.64 4.99
CA LEU A 64 -5.55 0.98 4.91
C LEU A 64 -5.91 2.01 5.99
N ASN A 65 -5.43 1.80 7.19
CA ASN A 65 -5.56 2.68 8.36
C ASN A 65 -6.97 2.77 8.95
N GLU A 66 -7.98 3.08 8.16
CA GLU A 66 -9.36 3.29 8.63
C GLU A 66 -10.36 2.73 7.63
N PRO A 67 -11.59 2.39 8.07
CA PRO A 67 -12.54 1.70 7.20
C PRO A 67 -13.33 2.59 6.24
N ASP A 68 -13.31 3.90 6.39
CA ASP A 68 -14.07 4.80 5.53
C ASP A 68 -13.28 6.06 5.17
N SER A 69 -13.77 6.75 4.14
CA SER A 69 -13.07 7.91 3.57
C SER A 69 -12.88 9.04 4.57
N GLU A 70 -13.88 9.33 5.36
CA GLU A 70 -13.82 10.45 6.31
C GLU A 70 -12.79 10.19 7.41
N LYS A 71 -12.80 9.00 8.02
CA LYS A 71 -11.85 8.63 9.05
C LYS A 71 -10.44 8.51 8.47
N TYR A 72 -10.34 7.97 7.25
CA TYR A 72 -9.06 7.84 6.56
C TYR A 72 -8.42 9.21 6.33
N ASP A 73 -9.18 10.18 5.81
CA ASP A 73 -8.66 11.52 5.56
C ASP A 73 -8.24 12.20 6.85
N LYS A 74 -8.99 11.97 7.93
CA LYS A 74 -8.70 12.58 9.23
C LYS A 74 -7.40 12.06 9.82
N ILE A 75 -7.16 10.75 9.76
CA ILE A 75 -5.97 10.13 10.36
C ILE A 75 -4.72 10.36 9.49
N THR A 76 -4.85 10.30 8.19
CA THR A 76 -3.71 10.43 7.29
C THR A 76 -3.34 11.86 6.97
N ARG A 77 -4.29 12.80 7.13
CA ARG A 77 -4.10 14.22 6.80
C ARG A 77 -3.52 14.43 5.41
N ASN A 78 -3.95 13.59 4.46
CA ASN A 78 -3.44 13.66 3.09
C ASN A 78 -3.96 14.90 2.35
N CYS A 79 -3.28 15.27 1.26
CA CYS A 79 -3.67 16.42 0.45
C CYS A 79 -4.74 16.10 -0.59
N PHE A 80 -5.23 14.86 -0.65
CA PHE A 80 -6.22 14.39 -1.63
C PHE A 80 -7.57 14.10 -0.99
N LYS A 81 -7.98 14.89 -0.01
CA LYS A 81 -9.22 14.68 0.75
C LYS A 81 -10.42 14.44 -0.16
N GLY A 82 -11.22 13.45 0.18
CA GLY A 82 -12.40 13.07 -0.57
C GLY A 82 -12.10 12.15 -1.76
N LYS A 83 -10.82 12.03 -2.16
CA LYS A 83 -10.41 11.18 -3.29
C LYS A 83 -9.46 10.07 -2.89
N ALA A 84 -8.73 10.26 -1.79
CA ALA A 84 -7.64 9.37 -1.40
C ALA A 84 -8.12 7.95 -1.12
N PHE A 85 -9.17 7.79 -0.34
CA PHE A 85 -9.63 6.47 0.08
C PHE A 85 -10.03 5.61 -1.12
N ASP A 86 -10.83 6.16 -2.03
CA ASP A 86 -11.27 5.43 -3.22
C ASP A 86 -10.09 5.12 -4.15
N ALA A 87 -9.16 6.06 -4.30
CA ALA A 87 -7.97 5.85 -5.12
C ALA A 87 -7.10 4.75 -4.54
N MET A 88 -6.93 4.72 -3.22
CA MET A 88 -6.16 3.68 -2.54
C MET A 88 -6.80 2.31 -2.74
N LEU A 89 -8.13 2.20 -2.65
CA LEU A 89 -8.83 0.94 -2.88
C LEU A 89 -8.71 0.50 -4.33
N LYS A 90 -8.84 1.41 -5.27
CA LYS A 90 -8.68 1.10 -6.69
C LYS A 90 -7.27 0.59 -6.98
N PHE A 91 -6.27 1.29 -6.46
CA PHE A 91 -4.87 0.88 -6.58
C PHE A 91 -4.66 -0.55 -6.04
N THR A 92 -5.22 -0.83 -4.86
CA THR A 92 -5.10 -2.15 -4.24
C THR A 92 -5.71 -3.25 -5.13
N LYS A 93 -6.91 -3.02 -5.66
CA LYS A 93 -7.56 -3.99 -6.55
C LYS A 93 -6.73 -4.26 -7.79
N GLU A 94 -6.13 -3.23 -8.35
CA GLU A 94 -5.28 -3.37 -9.54
C GLU A 94 -4.00 -4.14 -9.21
N CYS A 95 -3.42 -3.89 -8.04
CA CYS A 95 -2.26 -4.65 -7.59
C CYS A 95 -2.59 -6.13 -7.37
N VAL A 96 -3.75 -6.44 -6.80
CA VAL A 96 -4.17 -7.82 -6.55
C VAL A 96 -4.22 -8.61 -7.86
N ALA A 97 -4.60 -7.96 -8.96
CA ALA A 97 -4.70 -8.62 -10.25
C ALA A 97 -3.36 -9.10 -10.79
N ASP A 98 -2.28 -8.38 -10.50
CA ASP A 98 -0.98 -8.61 -11.13
C ASP A 98 0.17 -8.94 -10.19
N CYS A 99 0.10 -8.55 -8.92
CA CYS A 99 1.18 -8.78 -7.95
C CYS A 99 0.98 -10.12 -7.24
N PRO A 100 2.06 -10.92 -7.06
CA PRO A 100 1.95 -12.21 -6.38
C PRO A 100 1.38 -12.15 -4.97
N LYS A 101 1.68 -11.09 -4.22
CA LYS A 101 1.18 -10.94 -2.86
C LYS A 101 0.84 -9.48 -2.58
N VAL A 102 -0.39 -9.24 -2.14
CA VAL A 102 -0.88 -7.91 -1.78
C VAL A 102 -1.56 -7.99 -0.42
N ARG A 103 -1.20 -7.09 0.48
CA ARG A 103 -1.75 -7.04 1.83
C ARG A 103 -2.17 -5.62 2.17
N MET A 104 -3.26 -5.50 2.92
CA MET A 104 -3.64 -4.23 3.53
C MET A 104 -3.49 -4.34 5.04
N THR A 105 -3.07 -3.26 5.68
CA THR A 105 -2.83 -3.26 7.12
C THR A 105 -3.59 -2.15 7.82
N VAL A 106 -3.99 -2.42 9.08
CA VAL A 106 -4.45 -1.40 10.03
C VAL A 106 -3.67 -1.57 11.31
N VAL A 107 -3.59 -0.53 12.12
CA VAL A 107 -2.95 -0.61 13.43
C VAL A 107 -4.05 -0.70 14.47
N ASP A 108 -3.83 -1.46 15.55
CA ASP A 108 -4.84 -1.78 16.57
C ASP A 108 -5.19 -0.62 17.51
N VAL A 109 -4.84 0.61 17.12
CA VAL A 109 -5.25 1.82 17.85
C VAL A 109 -6.68 2.25 17.54
N ILE A 110 -7.29 1.68 16.50
CA ILE A 110 -8.68 1.94 16.14
C ILE A 110 -9.58 0.96 16.89
N SER A 111 -10.89 1.26 16.95
CA SER A 111 -11.84 0.40 17.67
C SER A 111 -11.97 -0.98 17.05
N SER A 112 -12.43 -1.96 17.83
CA SER A 112 -12.70 -3.30 17.31
C SER A 112 -13.70 -3.28 16.17
N GLU A 113 -14.72 -2.41 16.26
CA GLU A 113 -15.71 -2.24 15.21
C GLU A 113 -15.05 -1.75 13.91
N ASP A 114 -14.17 -0.76 14.02
CA ASP A 114 -13.47 -0.22 12.86
C ASP A 114 -12.50 -1.24 12.27
N ILE A 115 -11.88 -2.08 13.09
CA ILE A 115 -11.03 -3.17 12.60
C ILE A 115 -11.87 -4.14 11.76
N GLU A 116 -13.06 -4.53 12.21
CA GLU A 116 -13.92 -5.43 11.44
C GLU A 116 -14.44 -4.80 10.15
N LYS A 117 -14.80 -3.52 10.19
CA LYS A 117 -15.18 -2.81 8.97
C LYS A 117 -14.03 -2.71 7.99
N SER A 118 -12.82 -2.48 8.50
CA SER A 118 -11.60 -2.45 7.67
C SER A 118 -11.34 -3.81 7.04
N ARG A 119 -11.57 -4.90 7.76
CA ARG A 119 -11.45 -6.25 7.23
C ARG A 119 -12.38 -6.45 6.04
N GLU A 120 -13.64 -6.02 6.17
CA GLU A 120 -14.61 -6.14 5.08
C GLU A 120 -14.20 -5.33 3.86
N VAL A 121 -13.71 -4.11 4.08
CA VAL A 121 -13.20 -3.25 3.00
C VAL A 121 -12.02 -3.92 2.29
N CYS A 122 -11.10 -4.46 3.07
CA CYS A 122 -9.93 -5.16 2.52
C CYS A 122 -10.36 -6.37 1.70
N GLU A 123 -11.29 -7.17 2.21
CA GLU A 123 -11.77 -8.35 1.52
C GLU A 123 -12.40 -8.00 0.17
N SER A 124 -13.05 -6.84 0.08
CA SER A 124 -13.63 -6.38 -1.18
C SER A 124 -12.58 -6.12 -2.26
N THR A 125 -11.33 -5.91 -1.88
CA THR A 125 -10.23 -5.71 -2.84
C THR A 125 -9.56 -6.99 -3.26
N GLY A 126 -9.74 -8.07 -2.50
CA GLY A 126 -9.05 -9.33 -2.73
C GLY A 126 -7.68 -9.43 -2.05
N ALA A 127 -7.23 -8.38 -1.36
CA ALA A 127 -5.96 -8.40 -0.64
C ALA A 127 -6.06 -9.16 0.68
N GLU A 128 -4.91 -9.59 1.21
CA GLU A 128 -4.85 -10.15 2.57
C GLU A 128 -4.98 -9.02 3.58
N PHE A 129 -5.57 -9.33 4.73
CA PHE A 129 -5.74 -8.34 5.80
C PHE A 129 -4.84 -8.66 6.98
N LYS A 130 -4.19 -7.64 7.53
CA LYS A 130 -3.39 -7.80 8.74
C LYS A 130 -3.58 -6.64 9.70
N VAL A 131 -3.80 -6.97 10.97
CA VAL A 131 -3.81 -5.99 12.07
C VAL A 131 -2.41 -5.96 12.68
N ARG A 132 -1.81 -4.78 12.72
CA ARG A 132 -0.49 -4.61 13.34
C ARG A 132 -0.67 -4.07 14.75
N SER A 133 0.08 -4.65 15.70
CA SER A 133 0.06 -4.17 17.08
C SER A 133 0.87 -2.88 17.19
N PHE A 134 0.26 -1.83 17.73
CA PHE A 134 0.93 -0.56 17.97
C PHE A 134 2.16 -0.75 18.89
N ALA A 135 1.99 -1.53 19.95
CA ALA A 135 3.05 -1.74 20.92
C ALA A 135 4.20 -2.62 20.39
N LYS A 136 3.92 -3.50 19.43
CA LYS A 136 4.89 -4.48 18.92
C LYS A 136 5.26 -4.26 17.45
N GLY A 137 4.51 -3.43 16.76
CA GLY A 137 4.66 -3.22 15.32
C GLY A 137 5.69 -2.17 14.95
N ARG A 138 6.38 -1.66 15.91
CA ARG A 138 7.31 -0.56 15.72
C ARG A 138 8.73 -0.98 15.58
#